data_c65844932968a07359f7f4797f9e7175
#
_entry.id   c65844932968a07359f7f4797f9e7175
#
_cell.length_a   1.000
_cell.length_b   1.000
_cell.length_c   1.000
_cell.angle_alpha   90.00
_cell.angle_beta   90.00
_cell.angle_gamma   90.00
#
_symmetry.space_group_name_H-M   'P 1'
#
loop_
_entity.id
_entity.type
_entity.pdbx_description
1 polymer ?
#
loop_
_entity_poly.entity_id
_entity_poly.type
_entity_poly.pdbx_seq_one_letter_code
_entity_poly.pdbx_strand_id
1 'polypeptide(L)'
;MIIGHIGARKGSKGVPGKNFRDLMGKPMIDWSLDQLLDHARVDAVVVSTDDERIYEHAIAKGALEIGLRPAHLASDTAAKWHVWQHALDVAEAKAGGIATAFLDLDCTSPLRDPIDIDNALDAFFEQKPDMIMSCTEARKNPYFNLVEPDEAGALRISKPLPGGVVARQQAPVVWEHAASTYVVSPAYLRRSQALFEGRVLPYLMPPERCLDIDSELDFRIVQCLMQERLNG
;
A
#
# COMPACT_ATOMS: atom_id res chain seq x y z
N MET A 1 8.05 -13.25 14.23
CA MET A 1 8.84 -12.37 13.35
C MET A 1 7.88 -11.54 12.49
N ILE A 2 8.09 -10.22 12.40
CA ILE A 2 7.36 -9.33 11.47
C ILE A 2 8.26 -9.11 10.25
N ILE A 3 7.76 -9.47 9.07
CA ILE A 3 8.45 -9.23 7.79
C ILE A 3 7.89 -7.96 7.17
N GLY A 4 8.75 -6.94 6.99
CA GLY A 4 8.46 -5.74 6.22
C GLY A 4 8.71 -5.96 4.74
N HIS A 5 7.78 -5.53 3.89
CA HIS A 5 7.84 -5.72 2.44
C HIS A 5 7.59 -4.41 1.69
N ILE A 6 8.31 -4.23 0.59
CA ILE A 6 8.01 -3.21 -0.42
C ILE A 6 7.97 -3.87 -1.79
N GLY A 7 6.90 -3.63 -2.52
CA GLY A 7 6.78 -4.02 -3.92
C GLY A 7 7.12 -2.85 -4.87
N ALA A 8 8.19 -2.98 -5.68
CA ALA A 8 8.63 -1.92 -6.58
C ALA A 8 9.01 -2.47 -7.96
N ARG A 9 8.04 -2.63 -8.87
CA ARG A 9 8.33 -3.12 -10.22
C ARG A 9 8.97 -2.05 -11.11
N LYS A 10 9.76 -2.47 -12.11
CA LYS A 10 10.46 -1.60 -13.06
C LYS A 10 9.51 -0.74 -13.91
N GLY A 11 8.41 -1.33 -14.36
CA GLY A 11 7.50 -0.74 -15.34
C GLY A 11 6.39 0.13 -14.74
N SER A 12 6.67 1.34 -14.28
CA SER A 12 5.65 2.31 -13.86
C SER A 12 5.13 3.09 -15.07
N LYS A 13 3.81 2.98 -15.40
CA LYS A 13 3.20 3.63 -16.56
C LYS A 13 2.87 5.11 -16.35
N GLY A 14 2.36 5.48 -15.18
CA GLY A 14 1.90 6.85 -14.89
C GLY A 14 3.05 7.83 -14.68
N VAL A 15 4.11 7.40 -13.97
CA VAL A 15 5.35 8.18 -13.75
C VAL A 15 6.52 7.26 -14.04
N PRO A 16 7.19 7.37 -15.21
CA PRO A 16 8.30 6.50 -15.57
C PRO A 16 9.43 6.54 -14.53
N GLY A 17 9.90 5.36 -14.09
CA GLY A 17 10.96 5.25 -13.10
C GLY A 17 10.61 5.78 -11.70
N LYS A 18 9.33 5.97 -11.39
CA LYS A 18 8.85 6.65 -10.18
C LYS A 18 9.49 6.14 -8.89
N ASN A 19 9.69 4.84 -8.77
CA ASN A 19 10.20 4.24 -7.53
C ASN A 19 11.61 4.70 -7.16
N PHE A 20 12.40 5.08 -8.17
CA PHE A 20 13.78 5.57 -7.99
C PHE A 20 13.95 7.06 -8.34
N ARG A 21 12.84 7.75 -8.59
CA ARG A 21 12.85 9.19 -8.84
C ARG A 21 13.15 9.94 -7.55
N ASP A 22 13.95 11.01 -7.67
CA ASP A 22 14.23 11.88 -6.54
C ASP A 22 12.94 12.54 -6.02
N LEU A 23 12.72 12.38 -4.72
CA LEU A 23 11.66 13.04 -3.97
C LEU A 23 12.26 13.65 -2.71
N MET A 24 12.43 14.96 -2.68
CA MET A 24 12.99 15.69 -1.55
C MET A 24 14.40 15.21 -1.13
N GLY A 25 15.27 14.97 -2.12
CA GLY A 25 16.70 14.66 -1.92
C GLY A 25 17.04 13.19 -1.75
N LYS A 26 16.06 12.28 -1.86
CA LYS A 26 16.32 10.82 -1.90
C LYS A 26 15.36 10.09 -2.84
N PRO A 27 15.71 8.87 -3.31
CA PRO A 27 14.80 8.05 -4.10
C PRO A 27 13.44 7.87 -3.41
N MET A 28 12.33 7.92 -4.17
CA MET A 28 10.98 7.81 -3.62
C MET A 28 10.79 6.55 -2.76
N ILE A 29 11.34 5.42 -3.18
CA ILE A 29 11.27 4.15 -2.42
C ILE A 29 11.88 4.27 -1.02
N ASP A 30 12.87 5.12 -0.84
CA ASP A 30 13.60 5.26 0.43
C ASP A 30 12.71 5.80 1.56
N TRP A 31 11.66 6.54 1.24
CA TRP A 31 10.70 7.01 2.24
C TRP A 31 9.98 5.86 2.96
N SER A 32 9.65 4.78 2.23
CA SER A 32 9.06 3.57 2.84
C SER A 32 10.12 2.59 3.34
N LEU A 33 11.27 2.50 2.64
CA LEU A 33 12.35 1.58 3.01
C LEU A 33 12.98 1.96 4.34
N ASP A 34 13.28 3.25 4.54
CA ASP A 34 13.82 3.76 5.81
C ASP A 34 12.83 3.51 6.96
N GLN A 35 11.52 3.75 6.74
CA GLN A 35 10.50 3.48 7.75
C GLN A 35 10.48 2.01 8.19
N LEU A 36 10.69 1.06 7.27
CA LEU A 36 10.74 -0.37 7.64
C LEU A 36 12.05 -0.73 8.32
N LEU A 37 13.20 -0.24 7.81
CA LEU A 37 14.52 -0.57 8.34
C LEU A 37 14.74 0.00 9.75
N ASP A 38 14.20 1.19 10.01
CA ASP A 38 14.33 1.87 11.31
C ASP A 38 13.26 1.43 12.33
N HIS A 39 12.26 0.64 11.90
CA HIS A 39 11.12 0.29 12.74
C HIS A 39 11.46 -0.83 13.73
N ALA A 40 11.42 -0.55 15.03
CA ALA A 40 11.86 -1.46 16.09
C ALA A 40 11.11 -2.82 16.15
N ARG A 41 9.91 -2.90 15.58
CA ARG A 41 9.08 -4.13 15.56
C ARG A 41 9.28 -4.97 14.31
N VAL A 42 10.00 -4.47 13.29
CA VAL A 42 10.24 -5.18 12.03
C VAL A 42 11.53 -5.97 12.14
N ASP A 43 11.45 -7.28 11.99
CA ASP A 43 12.60 -8.19 12.19
C ASP A 43 13.41 -8.39 10.89
N ALA A 44 12.76 -8.30 9.74
CA ALA A 44 13.40 -8.44 8.43
C ALA A 44 12.68 -7.59 7.40
N VAL A 45 13.43 -6.92 6.52
CA VAL A 45 12.88 -6.09 5.44
C VAL A 45 13.26 -6.70 4.10
N VAL A 46 12.28 -6.83 3.20
CA VAL A 46 12.48 -7.35 1.84
C VAL A 46 11.90 -6.39 0.80
N VAL A 47 12.59 -6.27 -0.32
CA VAL A 47 12.13 -5.51 -1.48
C VAL A 47 11.94 -6.45 -2.66
N SER A 48 10.68 -6.62 -3.07
CA SER A 48 10.32 -7.41 -4.25
C SER A 48 10.33 -6.53 -5.50
N THR A 49 11.31 -6.70 -6.35
CA THR A 49 11.51 -5.92 -7.58
C THR A 49 12.13 -6.75 -8.69
N ASP A 50 11.84 -6.40 -9.94
CA ASP A 50 12.48 -6.89 -11.17
C ASP A 50 13.50 -5.88 -11.75
N ASP A 51 13.78 -4.79 -11.03
CA ASP A 51 14.79 -3.79 -11.36
C ASP A 51 16.06 -4.04 -10.53
N GLU A 52 17.16 -4.44 -11.19
CA GLU A 52 18.44 -4.71 -10.54
C GLU A 52 18.95 -3.52 -9.73
N ARG A 53 18.78 -2.30 -10.24
CA ARG A 53 19.22 -1.08 -9.56
C ARG A 53 18.47 -0.87 -8.24
N ILE A 54 17.14 -1.09 -8.23
CA ILE A 54 16.33 -1.00 -7.00
C ILE A 54 16.75 -2.10 -6.03
N TYR A 55 16.98 -3.31 -6.55
CA TYR A 55 17.37 -4.46 -5.75
C TYR A 55 18.72 -4.23 -5.04
N GLU A 56 19.76 -3.87 -5.80
CA GLU A 56 21.09 -3.60 -5.27
C GLU A 56 21.08 -2.45 -4.24
N HIS A 57 20.33 -1.39 -4.53
CA HIS A 57 20.16 -0.27 -3.63
C HIS A 57 19.51 -0.68 -2.30
N ALA A 58 18.44 -1.48 -2.35
CA ALA A 58 17.76 -1.95 -1.14
C ALA A 58 18.68 -2.85 -0.29
N ILE A 59 19.43 -3.75 -0.91
CA ILE A 59 20.43 -4.59 -0.20
C ILE A 59 21.51 -3.73 0.44
N ALA A 60 22.04 -2.74 -0.28
CA ALA A 60 23.06 -1.83 0.26
C ALA A 60 22.55 -1.02 1.48
N LYS A 61 21.22 -0.79 1.58
CA LYS A 61 20.57 -0.15 2.73
C LYS A 61 20.27 -1.10 3.89
N GLY A 62 20.38 -2.40 3.70
CA GLY A 62 20.14 -3.40 4.75
C GLY A 62 18.93 -4.30 4.56
N ALA A 63 18.25 -4.23 3.41
CA ALA A 63 17.19 -5.20 3.10
C ALA A 63 17.77 -6.61 2.92
N LEU A 64 16.96 -7.61 3.27
CA LEU A 64 17.32 -9.02 3.14
C LEU A 64 17.38 -9.43 1.67
N GLU A 65 18.42 -10.15 1.29
CA GLU A 65 18.68 -10.60 -0.06
C GLU A 65 17.76 -11.77 -0.48
N ILE A 66 16.64 -11.46 -1.17
CA ILE A 66 15.64 -12.44 -1.60
C ILE A 66 15.70 -12.81 -3.09
N GLY A 67 16.61 -12.21 -3.86
CA GLY A 67 16.69 -12.32 -5.32
C GLY A 67 15.70 -11.41 -6.04
N LEU A 68 15.86 -11.30 -7.36
CA LEU A 68 14.95 -10.54 -8.20
C LEU A 68 13.57 -11.24 -8.29
N ARG A 69 12.53 -10.43 -8.41
CA ARG A 69 11.16 -10.92 -8.61
C ARG A 69 11.07 -11.71 -9.91
N PRO A 70 10.50 -12.94 -9.88
CA PRO A 70 10.27 -13.72 -11.10
C PRO A 70 9.45 -12.96 -12.14
N ALA A 71 9.79 -13.10 -13.42
CA ALA A 71 9.19 -12.34 -14.51
C ALA A 71 7.65 -12.46 -14.59
N HIS A 72 7.09 -13.64 -14.27
CA HIS A 72 5.63 -13.84 -14.26
C HIS A 72 4.91 -13.04 -13.15
N LEU A 73 5.62 -12.64 -12.09
CA LEU A 73 5.12 -11.78 -11.01
C LEU A 73 5.43 -10.29 -11.23
N ALA A 74 6.15 -9.95 -12.30
CA ALA A 74 6.49 -8.57 -12.67
C ALA A 74 5.62 -8.00 -13.81
N SER A 75 4.71 -8.81 -14.38
CA SER A 75 3.81 -8.38 -15.44
C SER A 75 2.78 -7.35 -14.96
N ASP A 76 2.18 -6.60 -15.91
CA ASP A 76 1.11 -5.62 -15.62
C ASP A 76 -0.16 -6.25 -15.01
N THR A 77 -0.37 -7.54 -15.25
CA THR A 77 -1.52 -8.32 -14.79
C THR A 77 -1.22 -9.17 -13.57
N ALA A 78 0.00 -9.14 -13.06
CA ALA A 78 0.38 -9.90 -11.86
C ALA A 78 -0.37 -9.34 -10.65
N ALA A 79 -1.16 -10.18 -10.01
CA ALA A 79 -1.87 -9.80 -8.79
C ALA A 79 -0.87 -9.54 -7.66
N LYS A 80 -1.05 -8.41 -6.95
CA LYS A 80 -0.25 -8.04 -5.76
C LYS A 80 -0.20 -9.17 -4.74
N TRP A 81 -1.29 -9.93 -4.63
CA TRP A 81 -1.41 -11.07 -3.72
C TRP A 81 -0.34 -12.14 -3.96
N HIS A 82 -0.12 -12.54 -5.20
CA HIS A 82 0.90 -13.54 -5.54
C HIS A 82 2.33 -13.02 -5.34
N VAL A 83 2.54 -11.71 -5.52
CA VAL A 83 3.82 -11.07 -5.19
C VAL A 83 4.10 -11.17 -3.70
N TRP A 84 3.09 -10.91 -2.86
CA TRP A 84 3.20 -11.02 -1.41
C TRP A 84 3.45 -12.46 -0.94
N GLN A 85 2.73 -13.45 -1.52
CA GLN A 85 2.95 -14.88 -1.22
C GLN A 85 4.41 -15.27 -1.50
N HIS A 86 4.91 -14.94 -2.69
CA HIS A 86 6.29 -15.21 -3.06
C HIS A 86 7.30 -14.52 -2.11
N ALA A 87 7.07 -13.24 -1.82
CA ALA A 87 7.96 -12.48 -0.95
C ALA A 87 7.99 -13.04 0.48
N LEU A 88 6.83 -13.42 1.03
CA LEU A 88 6.72 -14.06 2.35
C LEU A 88 7.53 -15.35 2.41
N ASP A 89 7.32 -16.26 1.45
CA ASP A 89 7.95 -17.59 1.46
C ASP A 89 9.48 -17.49 1.34
N VAL A 90 9.98 -16.60 0.45
CA VAL A 90 11.42 -16.40 0.30
C VAL A 90 12.01 -15.69 1.52
N ALA A 91 11.30 -14.72 2.09
CA ALA A 91 11.75 -13.99 3.28
C ALA A 91 11.87 -14.93 4.49
N GLU A 92 10.89 -15.79 4.76
CA GLU A 92 10.96 -16.77 5.85
C GLU A 92 12.12 -17.75 5.66
N ALA A 93 12.30 -18.26 4.44
CA ALA A 93 13.40 -19.18 4.13
C ALA A 93 14.78 -18.54 4.37
N LYS A 94 14.93 -17.26 4.01
CA LYS A 94 16.19 -16.51 4.17
C LYS A 94 16.44 -16.05 5.60
N ALA A 95 15.40 -15.59 6.29
CA ALA A 95 15.49 -15.13 7.68
C ALA A 95 15.57 -16.32 8.69
N GLY A 96 15.25 -17.53 8.26
CA GLY A 96 15.29 -18.72 9.11
C GLY A 96 14.22 -18.76 10.20
N GLY A 97 13.07 -18.11 9.99
CA GLY A 97 12.00 -18.02 10.97
C GLY A 97 10.61 -17.91 10.35
N ILE A 98 9.58 -18.20 11.15
CA ILE A 98 8.17 -18.09 10.74
C ILE A 98 7.64 -16.69 11.04
N ALA A 99 7.00 -16.07 10.07
CA ALA A 99 6.36 -14.77 10.25
C ALA A 99 5.09 -14.88 11.11
N THR A 100 4.91 -13.91 11.99
CA THR A 100 3.66 -13.67 12.74
C THR A 100 2.81 -12.59 12.08
N ALA A 101 3.43 -11.70 11.29
CA ALA A 101 2.77 -10.71 10.46
C ALA A 101 3.62 -10.41 9.22
N PHE A 102 2.95 -10.11 8.12
CA PHE A 102 3.54 -9.58 6.89
C PHE A 102 3.06 -8.12 6.73
N LEU A 103 3.98 -7.19 6.81
CA LEU A 103 3.73 -5.75 6.75
C LEU A 103 4.15 -5.22 5.37
N ASP A 104 3.21 -4.89 4.50
CA ASP A 104 3.50 -4.27 3.20
C ASP A 104 3.32 -2.76 3.26
N LEU A 105 4.32 -2.03 2.79
CA LEU A 105 4.26 -0.59 2.59
C LEU A 105 4.36 -0.26 1.11
N ASP A 106 3.33 0.42 0.57
CA ASP A 106 3.44 0.94 -0.78
C ASP A 106 4.43 2.12 -0.82
N CYS A 107 5.44 2.02 -1.70
CA CYS A 107 6.45 3.07 -1.87
C CYS A 107 5.90 4.33 -2.53
N THR A 108 4.71 4.25 -3.11
CA THR A 108 4.01 5.36 -3.76
C THR A 108 3.23 6.25 -2.78
N SER A 109 3.16 5.86 -1.49
CA SER A 109 2.53 6.64 -0.41
C SER A 109 3.57 7.16 0.60
N PRO A 110 4.46 8.08 0.22
CA PRO A 110 5.56 8.54 1.06
C PRO A 110 5.15 9.47 2.20
N LEU A 111 3.90 9.95 2.21
CA LEU A 111 3.36 10.83 3.26
C LEU A 111 2.93 10.09 4.54
N ARG A 112 3.00 8.76 4.56
CA ARG A 112 2.76 7.94 5.76
C ARG A 112 3.71 8.36 6.88
N ASP A 113 3.19 8.44 8.11
CA ASP A 113 4.00 8.64 9.31
C ASP A 113 4.34 7.29 9.97
N PRO A 114 5.46 7.16 10.70
CA PRO A 114 5.78 5.95 11.45
C PRO A 114 4.67 5.48 12.40
N ILE A 115 3.93 6.40 13.01
CA ILE A 115 2.78 6.08 13.88
C ILE A 115 1.67 5.31 13.14
N ASP A 116 1.53 5.46 11.82
CA ASP A 116 0.55 4.70 11.04
C ASP A 116 0.91 3.23 10.98
N ILE A 117 2.21 2.91 10.98
CA ILE A 117 2.71 1.53 11.04
C ILE A 117 2.42 0.93 12.40
N ASP A 118 2.75 1.66 13.48
CA ASP A 118 2.49 1.20 14.85
C ASP A 118 1.02 0.92 15.07
N ASN A 119 0.15 1.88 14.74
CA ASN A 119 -1.30 1.74 14.94
C ASN A 119 -1.90 0.58 14.10
N ALA A 120 -1.41 0.37 12.86
CA ALA A 120 -1.86 -0.75 12.04
C ALA A 120 -1.42 -2.10 12.62
N LEU A 121 -0.20 -2.20 13.14
CA LEU A 121 0.31 -3.38 13.83
C LEU A 121 -0.45 -3.64 15.14
N ASP A 122 -0.72 -2.62 15.94
CA ASP A 122 -1.48 -2.75 17.18
C ASP A 122 -2.90 -3.23 16.90
N ALA A 123 -3.60 -2.62 15.94
CA ALA A 123 -4.92 -3.07 15.53
C ALA A 123 -4.92 -4.53 15.03
N PHE A 124 -3.86 -4.95 14.33
CA PHE A 124 -3.70 -6.33 13.86
C PHE A 124 -3.55 -7.32 15.01
N PHE A 125 -2.67 -7.06 15.95
CA PHE A 125 -2.40 -7.98 17.05
C PHE A 125 -3.51 -8.00 18.12
N GLU A 126 -4.18 -6.86 18.35
CA GLU A 126 -5.29 -6.76 19.30
C GLU A 126 -6.57 -7.42 18.77
N GLN A 127 -6.96 -7.08 17.52
CA GLN A 127 -8.24 -7.51 16.96
C GLN A 127 -8.15 -8.85 16.22
N LYS A 128 -6.94 -9.32 15.90
CA LYS A 128 -6.65 -10.60 15.23
C LYS A 128 -7.48 -10.80 13.95
N PRO A 129 -7.53 -9.83 13.03
CA PRO A 129 -8.15 -10.02 11.73
C PRO A 129 -7.27 -10.87 10.83
N ASP A 130 -7.78 -11.22 9.66
CA ASP A 130 -6.95 -11.80 8.59
C ASP A 130 -6.04 -10.73 7.97
N MET A 131 -6.51 -9.49 7.89
CA MET A 131 -5.73 -8.35 7.39
C MET A 131 -6.22 -7.02 7.99
N ILE A 132 -5.30 -6.11 8.26
CA ILE A 132 -5.54 -4.68 8.41
C ILE A 132 -5.14 -4.00 7.09
N MET A 133 -5.95 -3.07 6.63
CA MET A 133 -5.72 -2.29 5.42
C MET A 133 -5.94 -0.81 5.71
N SER A 134 -4.99 0.03 5.31
CA SER A 134 -5.15 1.47 5.42
C SER A 134 -6.28 1.98 4.54
N CYS A 135 -7.12 2.81 5.12
CA CYS A 135 -8.25 3.46 4.48
C CYS A 135 -8.31 4.94 4.93
N THR A 136 -9.04 5.73 4.18
CA THR A 136 -9.39 7.10 4.58
C THR A 136 -10.86 7.37 4.27
N GLU A 137 -11.43 8.45 4.81
CA GLU A 137 -12.79 8.84 4.47
C GLU A 137 -12.88 9.17 2.98
N ALA A 138 -13.82 8.53 2.27
CA ALA A 138 -13.95 8.70 0.83
C ALA A 138 -14.36 10.14 0.47
N ARG A 139 -13.54 10.80 -0.35
CA ARG A 139 -13.83 12.14 -0.85
C ARG A 139 -15.07 12.19 -1.75
N LYS A 140 -15.33 11.11 -2.47
CA LYS A 140 -16.54 10.87 -3.29
C LYS A 140 -17.30 9.68 -2.75
N ASN A 141 -18.63 9.71 -2.91
CA ASN A 141 -19.48 8.68 -2.35
C ASN A 141 -20.33 8.05 -3.46
N PRO A 142 -20.33 6.71 -3.63
CA PRO A 142 -21.05 6.03 -4.70
C PRO A 142 -22.58 6.14 -4.60
N TYR A 143 -23.08 6.49 -3.41
CA TYR A 143 -24.51 6.69 -3.19
C TYR A 143 -24.97 8.13 -3.45
N PHE A 144 -24.02 9.07 -3.63
CA PHE A 144 -24.35 10.50 -3.70
C PHE A 144 -23.77 11.22 -4.91
N ASN A 145 -22.47 11.06 -5.22
CA ASN A 145 -21.78 11.89 -6.22
C ASN A 145 -20.72 11.17 -7.06
N LEU A 146 -20.68 9.83 -7.05
CA LEU A 146 -20.08 9.02 -8.09
C LEU A 146 -21.13 8.58 -9.07
N VAL A 147 -20.85 8.71 -10.37
CA VAL A 147 -21.79 8.43 -11.44
C VAL A 147 -21.19 7.47 -12.46
N GLU A 148 -22.03 6.65 -13.06
CA GLU A 148 -21.69 5.73 -14.13
C GLU A 148 -22.56 6.01 -15.35
N PRO A 149 -22.06 5.88 -16.60
CA PRO A 149 -22.90 5.92 -17.79
C PRO A 149 -23.72 4.63 -17.90
N ASP A 150 -25.00 4.75 -18.28
CA ASP A 150 -25.79 3.61 -18.73
C ASP A 150 -25.50 3.26 -20.21
N GLU A 151 -26.18 2.25 -20.75
CA GLU A 151 -26.00 1.80 -22.14
C GLU A 151 -26.26 2.90 -23.19
N ALA A 152 -27.09 3.87 -22.86
CA ALA A 152 -27.38 5.03 -23.71
C ALA A 152 -26.43 6.22 -23.46
N GLY A 153 -25.47 6.10 -22.53
CA GLY A 153 -24.53 7.15 -22.14
C GLY A 153 -25.12 8.17 -21.14
N ALA A 154 -26.33 7.96 -20.63
CA ALA A 154 -26.91 8.83 -19.61
C ALA A 154 -26.33 8.52 -18.23
N LEU A 155 -26.01 9.58 -17.46
CA LEU A 155 -25.38 9.42 -16.15
C LEU A 155 -26.41 8.96 -15.08
N ARG A 156 -25.98 8.00 -14.28
CA ARG A 156 -26.70 7.47 -13.11
C ARG A 156 -25.80 7.46 -11.89
N ILE A 157 -26.39 7.61 -10.70
CA ILE A 157 -25.64 7.37 -9.45
C ILE A 157 -25.14 5.92 -9.42
N SER A 158 -23.88 5.69 -9.08
CA SER A 158 -23.21 4.38 -9.12
C SER A 158 -23.92 3.34 -8.22
N LYS A 159 -24.34 3.73 -7.02
CA LYS A 159 -25.11 2.89 -6.08
C LYS A 159 -26.37 3.62 -5.61
N PRO A 160 -27.48 3.61 -6.39
CA PRO A 160 -28.70 4.28 -5.99
C PRO A 160 -29.34 3.61 -4.78
N LEU A 161 -29.85 4.43 -3.85
CA LEU A 161 -30.67 3.96 -2.71
C LEU A 161 -32.15 4.26 -2.97
N PRO A 162 -33.09 3.43 -2.43
CA PRO A 162 -34.50 3.74 -2.44
C PRO A 162 -34.77 5.12 -1.83
N GLY A 163 -35.50 5.97 -2.53
CA GLY A 163 -35.81 7.34 -2.10
C GLY A 163 -34.69 8.38 -2.42
N GLY A 164 -33.56 7.93 -2.95
CA GLY A 164 -32.43 8.81 -3.29
C GLY A 164 -31.66 9.34 -2.07
N VAL A 165 -30.56 10.04 -2.32
CA VAL A 165 -29.75 10.73 -1.30
C VAL A 165 -29.64 12.19 -1.75
N VAL A 166 -30.18 13.10 -0.96
CA VAL A 166 -30.20 14.54 -1.28
C VAL A 166 -29.08 15.34 -0.61
N ALA A 167 -28.47 14.77 0.43
CA ALA A 167 -27.36 15.41 1.15
C ALA A 167 -26.32 14.36 1.55
N ARG A 168 -25.03 14.77 1.52
CA ARG A 168 -23.88 13.88 1.85
C ARG A 168 -24.05 13.15 3.19
N GLN A 169 -24.58 13.84 4.20
CA GLN A 169 -24.77 13.32 5.56
C GLN A 169 -25.81 12.18 5.63
N GLN A 170 -26.66 12.01 4.60
CA GLN A 170 -27.62 10.93 4.50
C GLN A 170 -27.05 9.69 3.80
N ALA A 171 -25.93 9.84 3.11
CA ALA A 171 -25.29 8.73 2.43
C ALA A 171 -24.62 7.79 3.46
N PRO A 172 -24.64 6.47 3.21
CA PRO A 172 -23.83 5.54 4.00
C PRO A 172 -22.36 5.95 4.02
N VAL A 173 -21.69 5.67 5.14
CA VAL A 173 -20.23 5.88 5.26
C VAL A 173 -19.53 4.99 4.26
N VAL A 174 -18.58 5.58 3.54
CA VAL A 174 -17.72 4.88 2.59
C VAL A 174 -16.27 5.32 2.84
N TRP A 175 -15.38 4.35 2.89
CA TRP A 175 -13.95 4.60 2.93
C TRP A 175 -13.33 4.29 1.57
N GLU A 176 -12.35 5.08 1.18
CA GLU A 176 -11.50 4.72 0.05
C GLU A 176 -10.24 4.00 0.55
N HIS A 177 -9.82 3.01 -0.21
CA HIS A 177 -8.61 2.27 0.04
C HIS A 177 -7.40 3.20 -0.16
N ALA A 178 -6.65 3.41 0.91
CA ALA A 178 -5.37 4.11 0.83
C ALA A 178 -4.28 3.07 0.55
N ALA A 179 -3.69 3.12 -0.63
CA ALA A 179 -2.60 2.23 -1.03
C ALA A 179 -1.32 2.62 -0.25
N SER A 180 -1.29 2.32 1.05
CA SER A 180 -0.20 2.76 1.94
C SER A 180 0.32 1.62 2.82
N THR A 181 -0.50 1.10 3.74
CA THR A 181 -0.08 0.16 4.77
C THR A 181 -1.03 -1.03 4.84
N TYR A 182 -0.47 -2.24 4.84
CA TYR A 182 -1.21 -3.49 5.00
C TYR A 182 -0.49 -4.37 6.02
N VAL A 183 -1.23 -4.92 6.96
CA VAL A 183 -0.71 -5.94 7.88
C VAL A 183 -1.52 -7.21 7.66
N VAL A 184 -0.86 -8.25 7.17
CA VAL A 184 -1.51 -9.49 6.70
C VAL A 184 -1.07 -10.67 7.56
N SER A 185 -2.03 -11.50 7.96
CA SER A 185 -1.75 -12.80 8.58
C SER A 185 -1.05 -13.71 7.56
N PRO A 186 0.13 -14.28 7.85
CA PRO A 186 0.80 -15.22 6.96
C PRO A 186 -0.06 -16.44 6.61
N ALA A 187 -0.86 -16.92 7.55
CA ALA A 187 -1.79 -18.03 7.31
C ALA A 187 -2.89 -17.65 6.32
N TYR A 188 -3.42 -16.43 6.44
CA TYR A 188 -4.40 -15.90 5.48
C TYR A 188 -3.78 -15.69 4.11
N LEU A 189 -2.59 -15.10 4.05
CA LEU A 189 -1.88 -14.86 2.80
C LEU A 189 -1.65 -16.15 2.00
N ARG A 190 -1.34 -17.27 2.68
CA ARG A 190 -1.14 -18.57 2.03
C ARG A 190 -2.40 -19.26 1.56
N ARG A 191 -3.52 -19.16 2.34
CA ARG A 191 -4.77 -19.87 1.99
C ARG A 191 -5.66 -19.16 1.00
N SER A 192 -5.51 -17.84 0.84
CA SER A 192 -6.38 -16.98 0.04
C SER A 192 -5.76 -16.61 -1.30
N GLN A 193 -6.59 -16.14 -2.22
CA GLN A 193 -6.18 -15.70 -3.56
C GLN A 193 -6.42 -14.19 -3.78
N ALA A 194 -7.18 -13.54 -2.90
CA ALA A 194 -7.55 -12.13 -3.02
C ALA A 194 -7.67 -11.42 -1.66
N LEU A 195 -7.68 -10.08 -1.71
CA LEU A 195 -7.65 -9.19 -0.55
C LEU A 195 -8.86 -9.35 0.39
N PHE A 196 -10.05 -9.66 -0.13
CA PHE A 196 -11.32 -9.60 0.62
C PHE A 196 -11.98 -10.97 0.83
N GLU A 197 -11.21 -12.05 0.84
CA GLU A 197 -11.74 -13.40 1.12
C GLU A 197 -11.82 -13.72 2.63
N GLY A 198 -11.23 -12.89 3.47
CA GLY A 198 -11.20 -13.05 4.91
C GLY A 198 -11.76 -11.84 5.67
N ARG A 199 -11.52 -11.84 6.97
CA ARG A 199 -11.87 -10.70 7.84
C ARG A 199 -10.85 -9.58 7.68
N VAL A 200 -11.14 -8.62 6.79
CA VAL A 200 -10.33 -7.44 6.54
C VAL A 200 -10.89 -6.27 7.33
N LEU A 201 -10.08 -5.62 8.13
CA LEU A 201 -10.46 -4.45 8.91
C LEU A 201 -9.73 -3.19 8.45
N PRO A 202 -10.37 -2.03 8.48
CA PRO A 202 -9.73 -0.79 8.12
C PRO A 202 -8.84 -0.26 9.26
N TYR A 203 -7.71 0.33 8.89
CA TYR A 203 -7.00 1.32 9.68
C TYR A 203 -7.26 2.70 9.04
N LEU A 204 -7.93 3.59 9.76
CA LEU A 204 -8.29 4.90 9.20
C LEU A 204 -7.14 5.88 9.36
N MET A 205 -6.59 6.32 8.25
CA MET A 205 -5.53 7.33 8.17
C MET A 205 -6.12 8.71 7.83
N PRO A 206 -5.51 9.80 8.32
CA PRO A 206 -5.84 11.15 7.88
C PRO A 206 -5.64 11.32 6.37
N PRO A 207 -6.54 12.02 5.65
CA PRO A 207 -6.48 12.13 4.20
C PRO A 207 -5.16 12.68 3.65
N GLU A 208 -4.52 13.60 4.38
CA GLU A 208 -3.24 14.21 4.00
C GLU A 208 -2.06 13.23 4.01
N ARG A 209 -2.22 12.06 4.64
CA ARG A 209 -1.20 10.98 4.65
C ARG A 209 -1.51 9.85 3.68
N CYS A 210 -2.65 9.92 2.99
CA CYS A 210 -3.15 8.84 2.12
C CYS A 210 -2.92 9.06 0.62
N LEU A 211 -2.20 10.12 0.23
CA LEU A 211 -1.96 10.41 -1.18
C LEU A 211 -1.00 9.39 -1.79
N ASP A 212 -1.46 8.76 -2.86
CA ASP A 212 -0.71 7.82 -3.68
C ASP A 212 -0.22 8.51 -4.96
N ILE A 213 1.02 8.25 -5.36
CA ILE A 213 1.64 8.84 -6.56
C ILE A 213 1.37 7.94 -7.76
N ASP A 214 0.33 8.24 -8.54
CA ASP A 214 0.00 7.55 -9.78
C ASP A 214 0.22 8.40 -11.04
N SER A 215 0.30 9.72 -10.90
CA SER A 215 0.50 10.66 -11.99
C SER A 215 1.56 11.71 -11.65
N GLU A 216 1.99 12.47 -12.66
CA GLU A 216 2.87 13.63 -12.46
C GLU A 216 2.19 14.74 -11.61
N LEU A 217 0.88 14.80 -11.63
CA LEU A 217 0.14 15.73 -10.76
C LEU A 217 0.27 15.30 -9.29
N ASP A 218 0.06 14.01 -9.00
CA ASP A 218 0.18 13.48 -7.64
C ASP A 218 1.60 13.66 -7.12
N PHE A 219 2.61 13.41 -7.98
CA PHE A 219 4.02 13.62 -7.61
C PHE A 219 4.26 15.06 -7.15
N ARG A 220 3.76 16.06 -7.88
CA ARG A 220 3.90 17.49 -7.50
C ARG A 220 3.16 17.82 -6.21
N ILE A 221 1.94 17.28 -6.04
CA ILE A 221 1.14 17.52 -4.83
C ILE A 221 1.88 16.94 -3.61
N VAL A 222 2.34 15.69 -3.70
CA VAL A 222 3.09 15.03 -2.62
C VAL A 222 4.38 15.79 -2.32
N GLN A 223 5.12 16.21 -3.35
CA GLN A 223 6.35 16.99 -3.17
C GLN A 223 6.09 18.31 -2.41
N CYS A 224 5.00 19.00 -2.74
CA CYS A 224 4.61 20.24 -2.06
C CYS A 224 4.29 19.98 -0.57
N LEU A 225 3.48 18.96 -0.27
CA LEU A 225 3.12 18.60 1.10
C LEU A 225 4.32 18.12 1.93
N MET A 226 5.24 17.38 1.31
CA MET A 226 6.48 16.97 1.97
C MET A 226 7.38 18.17 2.28
N GLN A 227 7.48 19.12 1.35
CA GLN A 227 8.25 20.35 1.56
C GLN A 227 7.68 21.17 2.72
N GLU A 228 6.37 21.28 2.85
CA GLU A 228 5.72 21.93 4.00
C GLU A 228 6.06 21.22 5.31
N ARG A 229 6.00 19.89 5.35
CA ARG A 229 6.36 19.09 6.54
C ARG A 229 7.82 19.24 6.97
N LEU A 230 8.74 19.37 6.02
CA LEU A 230 10.17 19.51 6.32
C LEU A 230 10.56 20.92 6.74
N ASN A 231 9.75 21.92 6.41
CA ASN A 231 10.00 23.33 6.74
C ASN A 231 9.24 23.80 8.01
N GLY A 232 8.31 23.03 8.51
CA GLY A 232 7.50 23.33 9.72
C GLY A 232 7.98 22.60 10.94
#